data_d4b5fa64bb67392ad14ddf782d04322f
#
_entry.id   d4b5fa64bb67392ad14ddf782d04322f
#
_cell.length_a   1.000
_cell.length_b   1.000
_cell.length_c   1.000
_cell.angle_alpha   90.00
_cell.angle_beta   90.00
_cell.angle_gamma   90.00
#
_symmetry.space_group_name_H-M   'P 1'
#
loop_
_entity.id
_entity.type
_entity.pdbx_description
1 polymer ?
#
loop_
_entity_poly.entity_id
_entity_poly.type
_entity_poly.pdbx_seq_one_letter_code
_entity_poly.pdbx_strand_id
1 'polypeptide(L)'
;MDSILLALKENFKRLMKDYGCQNMVKPVKKILLKHPKNAYQNQEKINKEASKLNYLGNPDFGKSCTDFDLFIGILKSFDCEIHYLPTENPSSIDSIYTHDPCLVTNKGAIYSNMGKLDRSNEPNLLENYFKSIGVPTLGKIEYPGTLEGGDIVWLNERTIAVGEGYRSNAEGILQLQNILGNLIDNIITVPLPHWTGPKDCLHLMSNISPIDEKLFLVYSKLLPVSFRSSLLDMDIELVEVPDKEYLTMGCNVLAVAPKKVIMIDGNPITKNLLLEKNVEVHLYDGSEISFKGSGGPTCLTRPFLRI
;
A
#
# COMPACT_ATOMS: atom_id res chain seq x y z
N MET A 1 43.39 5.58 -16.14
CA MET A 1 42.05 5.98 -16.61
C MET A 1 40.95 5.04 -16.08
N ASP A 2 41.21 3.75 -16.03
CA ASP A 2 40.20 2.74 -15.55
C ASP A 2 39.86 2.84 -14.07
N SER A 3 40.82 3.18 -13.20
CA SER A 3 40.57 3.30 -11.76
C SER A 3 39.68 4.49 -11.39
N ILE A 4 39.79 5.59 -12.12
CA ILE A 4 38.96 6.80 -11.93
C ILE A 4 37.52 6.52 -12.44
N LEU A 5 37.41 5.81 -13.55
CA LEU A 5 36.12 5.45 -14.13
C LEU A 5 35.39 4.42 -13.23
N LEU A 6 36.13 3.51 -12.60
CA LEU A 6 35.60 2.55 -11.63
C LEU A 6 35.13 3.27 -10.35
N ALA A 7 35.95 4.18 -9.82
CA ALA A 7 35.59 5.00 -8.66
C ALA A 7 34.39 5.93 -8.91
N LEU A 8 34.29 6.47 -10.13
CA LEU A 8 33.13 7.26 -10.57
C LEU A 8 31.87 6.38 -10.72
N LYS A 9 32.00 5.16 -11.26
CA LYS A 9 30.90 4.20 -11.34
C LYS A 9 30.46 3.71 -9.94
N GLU A 10 31.37 3.49 -9.01
CA GLU A 10 31.05 3.13 -7.63
C GLU A 10 30.43 4.30 -6.85
N ASN A 11 30.93 5.52 -7.03
CA ASN A 11 30.33 6.73 -6.49
C ASN A 11 28.95 7.02 -7.11
N PHE A 12 28.76 6.75 -8.40
CA PHE A 12 27.48 6.89 -9.08
C PHE A 12 26.48 5.83 -8.60
N LYS A 13 26.90 4.56 -8.40
CA LYS A 13 26.10 3.54 -7.75
C LYS A 13 25.74 3.89 -6.30
N ARG A 14 26.65 4.54 -5.57
CA ARG A 14 26.42 5.00 -4.19
C ARG A 14 25.45 6.19 -4.12
N LEU A 15 25.30 6.96 -5.21
CA LEU A 15 24.36 8.06 -5.37
C LEU A 15 22.98 7.61 -5.86
N MET A 16 22.88 6.43 -6.51
CA MET A 16 21.59 5.81 -6.88
C MET A 16 21.06 5.07 -5.66
N LYS A 17 20.15 5.69 -4.94
CA LYS A 17 19.44 5.02 -3.84
C LYS A 17 18.67 3.82 -4.39
N ASP A 18 18.91 2.64 -3.83
CA ASP A 18 18.18 1.42 -4.15
C ASP A 18 16.82 1.34 -3.45
N TYR A 19 16.47 2.33 -2.62
CA TYR A 19 15.21 2.46 -1.89
C TYR A 19 14.90 3.95 -1.65
N GLY A 20 13.63 4.24 -1.38
CA GLY A 20 13.12 5.58 -1.04
C GLY A 20 11.71 5.75 -1.58
N CYS A 21 10.74 5.95 -0.69
CA CYS A 21 9.33 5.97 -1.06
C CYS A 21 8.51 6.92 -0.16
N GLN A 22 8.96 8.21 -0.06
CA GLN A 22 8.19 9.28 0.62
C GLN A 22 7.23 9.98 -0.33
N ASN A 23 6.58 9.23 -1.20
CA ASN A 23 5.65 9.73 -2.20
C ASN A 23 4.75 8.58 -2.68
N MET A 24 3.54 8.88 -3.11
CA MET A 24 2.60 7.87 -3.59
C MET A 24 2.32 7.93 -5.09
N VAL A 25 2.84 8.94 -5.80
CA VAL A 25 2.50 9.18 -7.21
C VAL A 25 3.71 9.18 -8.16
N LYS A 26 4.94 9.39 -7.67
CA LYS A 26 6.15 9.27 -8.51
C LYS A 26 6.28 7.87 -9.12
N PRO A 27 6.98 7.74 -10.25
CA PRO A 27 7.20 6.46 -10.91
C PRO A 27 7.72 5.38 -9.94
N VAL A 28 7.02 4.25 -9.90
CA VAL A 28 7.46 3.07 -9.13
C VAL A 28 8.62 2.43 -9.87
N LYS A 29 9.78 2.30 -9.22
CA LYS A 29 10.96 1.63 -9.77
C LYS A 29 11.22 0.28 -9.13
N LYS A 30 10.91 0.12 -7.85
CA LYS A 30 11.01 -1.17 -7.16
C LYS A 30 9.78 -1.41 -6.29
N ILE A 31 9.25 -2.62 -6.35
CA ILE A 31 8.04 -3.01 -5.66
C ILE A 31 8.18 -4.43 -5.08
N LEU A 32 7.75 -4.60 -3.83
CA LEU A 32 7.70 -5.90 -3.17
C LEU A 32 6.28 -6.45 -3.22
N LEU A 33 6.15 -7.70 -3.60
CA LEU A 33 4.92 -8.48 -3.72
C LEU A 33 5.05 -9.81 -2.99
N LYS A 34 3.94 -10.45 -2.68
CA LYS A 34 3.91 -11.87 -2.27
C LYS A 34 2.94 -12.63 -3.15
N HIS A 35 3.48 -13.50 -3.99
CA HIS A 35 2.68 -14.28 -4.93
C HIS A 35 1.74 -15.24 -4.18
N PRO A 36 0.50 -15.52 -4.67
CA PRO A 36 -0.39 -16.51 -4.08
C PRO A 36 0.25 -17.88 -3.82
N LYS A 37 1.17 -18.33 -4.68
CA LYS A 37 1.97 -19.56 -4.43
C LYS A 37 2.72 -19.53 -3.11
N ASN A 38 3.13 -18.35 -2.63
CA ASN A 38 3.86 -18.16 -1.38
C ASN A 38 2.95 -17.76 -0.21
N ALA A 39 1.87 -17.00 -0.46
CA ALA A 39 0.91 -16.57 0.56
C ALA A 39 -0.14 -17.65 0.85
N TYR A 40 -0.85 -18.08 -0.19
CA TYR A 40 -1.92 -19.06 -0.09
C TYR A 40 -1.39 -20.50 -0.04
N GLN A 41 -0.30 -20.78 -0.75
CA GLN A 41 0.38 -22.07 -0.86
C GLN A 41 -0.45 -23.15 -1.56
N ASN A 42 -1.69 -23.36 -1.16
CA ASN A 42 -2.61 -24.34 -1.73
C ASN A 42 -4.06 -24.05 -1.33
N GLN A 43 -5.01 -24.77 -1.93
CA GLN A 43 -6.46 -24.63 -1.65
C GLN A 43 -6.84 -25.04 -0.23
N GLU A 44 -6.15 -26.03 0.36
CA GLU A 44 -6.44 -26.50 1.72
C GLU A 44 -6.21 -25.41 2.76
N LYS A 45 -5.08 -24.67 2.65
CA LYS A 45 -4.78 -23.53 3.52
C LYS A 45 -5.82 -22.42 3.37
N ILE A 46 -6.22 -22.09 2.14
CA ILE A 46 -7.29 -21.12 1.88
C ILE A 46 -8.58 -21.54 2.61
N ASN A 47 -9.02 -22.79 2.42
CA ASN A 47 -10.24 -23.29 3.02
C ASN A 47 -10.21 -23.27 4.55
N LYS A 48 -9.04 -23.44 5.15
CA LYS A 48 -8.84 -23.41 6.60
C LYS A 48 -8.84 -21.99 7.18
N GLU A 49 -8.31 -21.02 6.43
CA GLU A 49 -8.02 -19.70 6.99
C GLU A 49 -8.99 -18.60 6.54
N ALA A 50 -9.58 -18.68 5.34
CA ALA A 50 -10.36 -17.60 4.75
C ALA A 50 -11.49 -17.08 5.63
N SER A 51 -12.33 -17.96 6.17
CA SER A 51 -13.45 -17.57 7.05
C SER A 51 -12.96 -16.93 8.35
N LYS A 52 -11.88 -17.45 8.95
CA LYS A 52 -11.28 -16.92 10.18
C LYS A 52 -10.74 -15.49 9.95
N LEU A 53 -10.20 -15.22 8.76
CA LEU A 53 -9.59 -13.94 8.38
C LEU A 53 -10.60 -12.95 7.79
N ASN A 54 -11.91 -13.29 7.81
CA ASN A 54 -13.04 -12.49 7.32
C ASN A 54 -13.02 -12.29 5.78
N TYR A 55 -12.54 -13.25 5.00
CA TYR A 55 -12.70 -13.24 3.55
C TYR A 55 -14.19 -13.38 3.17
N LEU A 56 -14.59 -12.69 2.11
CA LEU A 56 -15.96 -12.73 1.56
C LEU A 56 -16.30 -14.06 0.86
N GLY A 57 -15.35 -14.98 0.82
CA GLY A 57 -15.45 -16.31 0.23
C GLY A 57 -14.07 -16.91 0.08
N ASN A 58 -13.99 -18.23 -0.15
CA ASN A 58 -12.69 -18.87 -0.37
C ASN A 58 -12.15 -18.51 -1.76
N PRO A 59 -10.95 -17.90 -1.89
CA PRO A 59 -10.29 -17.75 -3.18
C PRO A 59 -10.06 -19.12 -3.83
N ASP A 60 -10.17 -19.19 -5.16
CA ASP A 60 -9.65 -20.31 -5.93
C ASP A 60 -8.15 -20.16 -6.09
N PHE A 61 -7.37 -21.15 -5.66
CA PHE A 61 -5.92 -21.08 -5.67
C PHE A 61 -5.34 -20.95 -7.07
N GLY A 62 -5.85 -21.75 -8.03
CA GLY A 62 -5.38 -21.74 -9.41
C GLY A 62 -5.66 -20.42 -10.10
N LYS A 63 -6.91 -19.94 -10.00
CA LYS A 63 -7.32 -18.64 -10.53
C LYS A 63 -6.56 -17.49 -9.86
N SER A 64 -6.36 -17.52 -8.54
CA SER A 64 -5.57 -16.52 -7.83
C SER A 64 -4.15 -16.38 -8.39
N CYS A 65 -3.50 -17.51 -8.72
CA CYS A 65 -2.17 -17.48 -9.33
C CYS A 65 -2.21 -16.84 -10.72
N THR A 66 -3.21 -17.19 -11.54
CA THR A 66 -3.37 -16.64 -12.89
C THR A 66 -3.67 -15.13 -12.86
N ASP A 67 -4.61 -14.70 -12.01
CA ASP A 67 -4.97 -13.27 -11.87
C ASP A 67 -3.78 -12.44 -11.39
N PHE A 68 -2.98 -13.00 -10.47
CA PHE A 68 -1.79 -12.34 -9.97
C PHE A 68 -0.68 -12.24 -11.02
N ASP A 69 -0.48 -13.27 -11.84
CA ASP A 69 0.48 -13.25 -12.95
C ASP A 69 0.09 -12.19 -14.00
N LEU A 70 -1.20 -12.00 -14.28
CA LEU A 70 -1.70 -10.92 -15.15
C LEU A 70 -1.45 -9.54 -14.52
N PHE A 71 -1.73 -9.37 -13.23
CA PHE A 71 -1.41 -8.14 -12.48
C PHE A 71 0.08 -7.80 -12.53
N ILE A 72 0.96 -8.79 -12.35
CA ILE A 72 2.41 -8.64 -12.51
C ILE A 72 2.78 -8.20 -13.93
N GLY A 73 2.11 -8.74 -14.96
CA GLY A 73 2.29 -8.34 -16.35
C GLY A 73 2.08 -6.83 -16.56
N ILE A 74 1.03 -6.28 -15.93
CA ILE A 74 0.76 -4.83 -15.96
C ILE A 74 1.88 -4.05 -15.25
N LEU A 75 2.29 -4.46 -14.06
CA LEU A 75 3.38 -3.79 -13.33
C LEU A 75 4.69 -3.76 -14.14
N LYS A 76 5.04 -4.87 -14.80
CA LYS A 76 6.24 -4.98 -15.65
C LYS A 76 6.23 -4.02 -16.84
N SER A 77 5.06 -3.67 -17.39
CA SER A 77 4.96 -2.72 -18.50
C SER A 77 5.38 -1.29 -18.13
N PHE A 78 5.52 -0.99 -16.83
CA PHE A 78 5.98 0.31 -16.31
C PHE A 78 7.47 0.36 -15.93
N ASP A 79 8.30 -0.56 -16.43
CA ASP A 79 9.72 -0.61 -16.11
C ASP A 79 9.98 -0.65 -14.58
N CYS A 80 9.18 -1.48 -13.89
CA CYS A 80 9.24 -1.68 -12.46
C CYS A 80 9.95 -2.99 -12.13
N GLU A 81 11.00 -2.94 -11.31
CA GLU A 81 11.67 -4.12 -10.78
C GLU A 81 10.80 -4.76 -9.69
N ILE A 82 10.44 -6.03 -9.90
CA ILE A 82 9.57 -6.76 -9.00
C ILE A 82 10.37 -7.67 -8.09
N HIS A 83 10.19 -7.48 -6.80
CA HIS A 83 10.71 -8.32 -5.74
C HIS A 83 9.61 -9.20 -5.16
N TYR A 84 9.97 -10.41 -4.75
CA TYR A 84 9.01 -11.36 -4.18
C TYR A 84 9.39 -11.74 -2.76
N LEU A 85 8.44 -11.58 -1.86
CA LEU A 85 8.58 -12.10 -0.51
C LEU A 85 8.47 -13.64 -0.55
N PRO A 86 9.44 -14.36 0.00
CA PRO A 86 9.45 -15.83 -0.04
C PRO A 86 8.34 -16.44 0.83
N THR A 87 8.15 -17.75 0.66
CA THR A 87 7.33 -18.54 1.59
C THR A 87 8.08 -18.65 2.91
N GLU A 88 7.47 -18.13 3.98
CA GLU A 88 7.96 -18.27 5.34
C GLU A 88 6.81 -18.71 6.24
N ASN A 89 7.09 -19.63 7.13
CA ASN A 89 6.14 -20.10 8.13
C ASN A 89 6.49 -19.55 9.52
N PRO A 90 5.48 -19.12 10.30
CA PRO A 90 4.06 -19.08 9.99
C PRO A 90 3.65 -17.74 9.35
N SER A 91 2.95 -17.76 8.22
CA SER A 91 2.25 -16.59 7.67
C SER A 91 0.85 -16.99 7.21
N SER A 92 -0.14 -16.14 7.49
CA SER A 92 -1.51 -16.35 7.03
C SER A 92 -1.68 -16.07 5.54
N ILE A 93 -2.86 -16.40 4.97
CA ILE A 93 -3.19 -16.01 3.59
C ILE A 93 -3.25 -14.49 3.41
N ASP A 94 -3.51 -13.70 4.48
CA ASP A 94 -3.45 -12.23 4.44
C ASP A 94 -2.08 -11.67 4.07
N SER A 95 -1.02 -12.47 4.22
CA SER A 95 0.34 -12.05 3.86
C SER A 95 0.54 -11.73 2.37
N ILE A 96 -0.46 -11.98 1.52
CA ILE A 96 -0.52 -11.47 0.15
C ILE A 96 -0.54 -9.93 0.10
N TYR A 97 -1.08 -9.28 1.15
CA TYR A 97 -1.20 -7.82 1.26
C TYR A 97 0.05 -7.22 1.89
N THR A 98 1.09 -7.04 1.09
CA THR A 98 2.42 -6.61 1.53
C THR A 98 2.52 -5.13 1.91
N HIS A 99 1.43 -4.36 1.77
CA HIS A 99 1.43 -2.92 2.05
C HIS A 99 1.50 -2.60 3.54
N ASP A 100 0.70 -3.31 4.35
CA ASP A 100 0.42 -2.93 5.72
C ASP A 100 1.59 -3.14 6.71
N PRO A 101 2.46 -4.16 6.53
CA PRO A 101 3.47 -4.48 7.54
C PRO A 101 4.61 -3.47 7.65
N CYS A 102 4.76 -2.52 6.72
CA CYS A 102 5.81 -1.50 6.80
C CYS A 102 5.52 -0.24 5.99
N LEU A 103 6.23 0.84 6.34
CA LEU A 103 6.39 2.06 5.55
C LEU A 103 7.84 2.17 5.10
N VAL A 104 8.08 2.54 3.82
CA VAL A 104 9.44 2.82 3.33
C VAL A 104 9.62 4.33 3.14
N THR A 105 10.72 4.86 3.69
CA THR A 105 11.09 6.27 3.61
C THR A 105 12.40 6.44 2.82
N ASN A 106 12.82 7.68 2.60
CA ASN A 106 14.11 8.00 2.00
C ASN A 106 15.33 7.66 2.92
N LYS A 107 15.08 7.20 4.14
CA LYS A 107 16.12 6.85 5.12
C LYS A 107 16.08 5.38 5.56
N GLY A 108 15.06 4.64 5.16
CA GLY A 108 14.89 3.23 5.51
C GLY A 108 13.44 2.85 5.73
N ALA A 109 13.20 1.61 6.15
CA ALA A 109 11.89 1.08 6.44
C ALA A 109 11.52 1.26 7.92
N ILE A 110 10.25 1.55 8.18
CA ILE A 110 9.61 1.54 9.50
C ILE A 110 8.65 0.36 9.51
N TYR A 111 8.81 -0.55 10.47
CA TYR A 111 7.99 -1.75 10.56
C TYR A 111 6.83 -1.54 11.51
N SER A 112 5.67 -1.99 11.09
CA SER A 112 4.41 -1.87 11.81
C SER A 112 4.36 -2.77 13.05
N ASN A 113 3.48 -2.43 13.99
CA ASN A 113 2.89 -3.36 14.93
C ASN A 113 1.42 -3.53 14.52
N MET A 114 1.09 -4.69 13.97
CA MET A 114 -0.20 -4.91 13.29
C MET A 114 -1.36 -4.87 14.28
N GLY A 115 -2.41 -4.11 13.95
CA GLY A 115 -3.66 -4.12 14.70
C GLY A 115 -4.43 -5.44 14.55
N LYS A 116 -4.30 -6.13 13.39
CA LYS A 116 -4.83 -7.48 13.18
C LYS A 116 -3.84 -8.52 13.68
N LEU A 117 -4.12 -9.14 14.82
CA LEU A 117 -3.21 -10.10 15.50
C LEU A 117 -2.79 -11.29 14.62
N ASP A 118 -3.68 -11.79 13.75
CA ASP A 118 -3.35 -12.87 12.80
C ASP A 118 -2.25 -12.51 11.80
N ARG A 119 -1.87 -11.21 11.71
CA ARG A 119 -0.82 -10.66 10.85
C ARG A 119 0.43 -10.19 11.62
N SER A 120 0.47 -10.37 12.93
CA SER A 120 1.51 -9.82 13.83
C SER A 120 2.95 -10.23 13.46
N ASN A 121 3.13 -11.35 12.76
CA ASN A 121 4.45 -11.84 12.33
C ASN A 121 4.93 -11.21 11.01
N GLU A 122 4.05 -10.61 10.22
CA GLU A 122 4.38 -10.11 8.87
C GLU A 122 5.45 -9.00 8.87
N PRO A 123 5.46 -8.03 9.82
CA PRO A 123 6.49 -7.00 9.86
C PRO A 123 7.91 -7.57 10.00
N ASN A 124 8.10 -8.63 10.80
CA ASN A 124 9.40 -9.28 10.96
C ASN A 124 9.87 -9.98 9.66
N LEU A 125 8.94 -10.58 8.91
CA LEU A 125 9.23 -11.20 7.62
C LEU A 125 9.71 -10.16 6.60
N LEU A 126 9.04 -9.00 6.54
CA LEU A 126 9.45 -7.91 5.66
C LEU A 126 10.79 -7.32 6.11
N GLU A 127 11.04 -7.17 7.42
CA GLU A 127 12.31 -6.68 7.94
C GLU A 127 13.47 -7.57 7.52
N ASN A 128 13.34 -8.89 7.68
CA ASN A 128 14.37 -9.84 7.27
C ASN A 128 14.66 -9.72 5.77
N TYR A 129 13.61 -9.65 4.96
CA TYR A 129 13.75 -9.49 3.51
C TYR A 129 14.43 -8.16 3.15
N PHE A 130 13.95 -7.03 3.66
CA PHE A 130 14.51 -5.72 3.35
C PHE A 130 15.96 -5.57 3.80
N LYS A 131 16.32 -6.11 4.96
CA LYS A 131 17.73 -6.19 5.41
C LYS A 131 18.60 -6.98 4.42
N SER A 132 18.10 -8.09 3.89
CA SER A 132 18.85 -8.92 2.94
C SER A 132 19.16 -8.23 1.62
N ILE A 133 18.36 -7.24 1.24
CA ILE A 133 18.55 -6.44 0.02
C ILE A 133 19.10 -5.02 0.30
N GLY A 134 19.57 -4.76 1.53
CA GLY A 134 20.25 -3.52 1.88
C GLY A 134 19.36 -2.33 2.22
N VAL A 135 18.06 -2.53 2.45
CA VAL A 135 17.17 -1.48 2.97
C VAL A 135 17.33 -1.41 4.49
N PRO A 136 17.82 -0.29 5.06
CA PRO A 136 18.04 -0.19 6.50
C PRO A 136 16.72 -0.07 7.27
N THR A 137 16.73 -0.54 8.51
CA THR A 137 15.64 -0.28 9.47
C THR A 137 15.78 1.15 9.99
N LEU A 138 14.77 1.98 9.79
CA LEU A 138 14.69 3.32 10.41
C LEU A 138 14.06 3.26 11.80
N GLY A 139 13.07 2.39 12.00
CA GLY A 139 12.40 2.19 13.27
C GLY A 139 11.35 1.11 13.25
N LYS A 140 10.73 0.89 14.40
CA LYS A 140 9.62 -0.05 14.60
C LYS A 140 8.56 0.58 15.48
N ILE A 141 7.31 0.22 15.22
CA ILE A 141 6.20 0.52 16.12
C ILE A 141 6.10 -0.64 17.12
N GLU A 142 6.05 -0.29 18.39
CA GLU A 142 6.05 -1.26 19.48
C GLU A 142 4.80 -1.12 20.35
N TYR A 143 4.44 -2.20 21.05
CA TYR A 143 3.32 -2.17 22.00
C TYR A 143 3.49 -1.03 23.03
N PRO A 144 2.43 -0.28 23.40
CA PRO A 144 1.02 -0.50 23.04
C PRO A 144 0.59 0.18 21.71
N GLY A 145 1.49 0.79 20.96
CA GLY A 145 1.21 1.36 19.66
C GLY A 145 0.85 0.28 18.64
N THR A 146 -0.18 0.53 17.82
CA THR A 146 -0.50 -0.24 16.62
C THR A 146 -0.51 0.68 15.41
N LEU A 147 -0.04 0.17 14.26
CA LEU A 147 0.00 0.91 13.01
C LEU A 147 0.00 -0.08 11.85
N GLU A 148 -0.79 0.22 10.82
CA GLU A 148 -0.79 -0.51 9.56
C GLU A 148 -0.56 0.45 8.37
N GLY A 149 0.21 0.02 7.37
CA GLY A 149 0.61 0.86 6.23
C GLY A 149 -0.57 1.38 5.41
N GLY A 150 -1.71 0.67 5.41
CA GLY A 150 -2.95 1.12 4.76
C GLY A 150 -3.57 2.36 5.38
N ASP A 151 -3.20 2.72 6.61
CA ASP A 151 -3.62 3.96 7.25
C ASP A 151 -2.70 5.15 6.93
N ILE A 152 -1.58 4.95 6.21
CA ILE A 152 -0.59 5.99 5.98
C ILE A 152 -0.67 6.49 4.54
N VAL A 153 -0.98 7.76 4.36
CA VAL A 153 -1.06 8.43 3.05
C VAL A 153 -0.09 9.61 3.00
N TRP A 154 0.90 9.55 2.09
CA TRP A 154 1.73 10.70 1.78
C TRP A 154 0.92 11.71 0.94
N LEU A 155 0.62 12.87 1.51
CA LEU A 155 -0.02 13.98 0.79
C LEU A 155 0.99 14.75 -0.07
N ASN A 156 2.24 14.79 0.38
CA ASN A 156 3.45 15.21 -0.33
C ASN A 156 4.66 14.60 0.38
N GLU A 157 5.88 14.93 -0.06
CA GLU A 157 7.11 14.32 0.51
C GLU A 157 7.38 14.67 1.98
N ARG A 158 6.68 15.66 2.54
CA ARG A 158 6.90 16.17 3.91
C ARG A 158 5.64 16.22 4.77
N THR A 159 4.49 15.83 4.21
CA THR A 159 3.21 15.80 4.94
C THR A 159 2.57 14.44 4.75
N ILE A 160 2.21 13.78 5.86
CA ILE A 160 1.46 12.53 5.85
C ILE A 160 0.13 12.69 6.57
N ALA A 161 -0.87 11.96 6.11
CA ALA A 161 -2.10 11.71 6.83
C ALA A 161 -2.08 10.27 7.36
N VAL A 162 -2.55 10.07 8.59
CA VAL A 162 -2.60 8.74 9.22
C VAL A 162 -3.97 8.50 9.81
N GLY A 163 -4.63 7.43 9.36
CA GLY A 163 -5.90 6.97 9.89
C GLY A 163 -5.77 6.50 11.33
N GLU A 164 -6.66 6.97 12.21
CA GLU A 164 -6.81 6.46 13.58
C GLU A 164 -8.10 5.65 13.67
N GLY A 165 -7.98 4.36 13.95
CA GLY A 165 -9.11 3.44 13.94
C GLY A 165 -8.79 2.11 14.63
N TYR A 166 -9.42 1.04 14.16
CA TYR A 166 -9.21 -0.29 14.74
C TYR A 166 -7.84 -0.91 14.45
N ARG A 167 -7.14 -0.40 13.42
CA ARG A 167 -5.85 -0.95 12.97
C ARG A 167 -4.67 -0.13 13.43
N SER A 168 -4.84 1.18 13.52
CA SER A 168 -3.81 2.12 13.98
C SER A 168 -4.39 2.95 15.11
N ASN A 169 -3.62 3.12 16.20
CA ASN A 169 -4.03 3.87 17.38
C ASN A 169 -3.14 5.12 17.59
N ALA A 170 -3.59 6.01 18.47
CA ALA A 170 -2.89 7.26 18.79
C ALA A 170 -1.42 7.03 19.19
N GLU A 171 -1.14 5.98 19.96
CA GLU A 171 0.23 5.65 20.39
C GLU A 171 1.11 5.25 19.21
N GLY A 172 0.60 4.42 18.27
CA GLY A 172 1.32 4.06 17.04
C GLY A 172 1.61 5.27 16.17
N ILE A 173 0.67 6.20 16.07
CA ILE A 173 0.83 7.48 15.33
C ILE A 173 1.90 8.34 15.99
N LEU A 174 1.92 8.45 17.32
CA LEU A 174 2.93 9.19 18.06
C LEU A 174 4.33 8.60 17.87
N GLN A 175 4.47 7.27 17.93
CA GLN A 175 5.74 6.59 17.68
C GLN A 175 6.20 6.82 16.23
N LEU A 176 5.30 6.75 15.24
CA LEU A 176 5.60 7.06 13.84
C LEU A 176 6.13 8.48 13.69
N GLN A 177 5.48 9.47 14.31
CA GLN A 177 5.92 10.87 14.29
C GLN A 177 7.34 11.03 14.85
N ASN A 178 7.63 10.38 15.98
CA ASN A 178 8.94 10.42 16.61
C ASN A 178 10.03 9.78 15.74
N ILE A 179 9.74 8.64 15.09
CA ILE A 179 10.66 7.94 14.19
C ILE A 179 10.93 8.77 12.92
N LEU A 180 9.88 9.37 12.34
CA LEU A 180 10.02 10.21 11.15
C LEU A 180 10.78 11.51 11.43
N GLY A 181 10.59 12.11 12.61
CA GLY A 181 11.32 13.33 13.02
C GLY A 181 11.39 14.38 11.91
N ASN A 182 12.60 14.76 11.53
CA ASN A 182 12.85 15.80 10.51
C ASN A 182 12.55 15.35 9.06
N LEU A 183 12.12 14.12 8.83
CA LEU A 183 11.72 13.66 7.49
C LEU A 183 10.38 14.24 7.05
N ILE A 184 9.56 14.69 8.00
CA ILE A 184 8.27 15.32 7.75
C ILE A 184 8.17 16.69 8.42
N ASP A 185 7.31 17.54 7.91
CA ASP A 185 6.94 18.80 8.53
C ASP A 185 5.61 18.67 9.28
N ASN A 186 4.69 17.83 8.76
CA ASN A 186 3.35 17.68 9.30
C ASN A 186 2.88 16.22 9.28
N ILE A 187 2.12 15.87 10.32
CA ILE A 187 1.30 14.67 10.40
C ILE A 187 -0.14 15.06 10.69
N ILE A 188 -1.08 14.56 9.90
CA ILE A 188 -2.51 14.81 10.08
C ILE A 188 -3.14 13.50 10.54
N THR A 189 -3.60 13.45 11.79
CA THR A 189 -4.39 12.32 12.30
C THR A 189 -5.81 12.42 11.77
N VAL A 190 -6.30 11.33 11.16
CA VAL A 190 -7.62 11.24 10.53
C VAL A 190 -8.46 10.20 11.27
N PRO A 191 -9.38 10.61 12.15
CA PRO A 191 -10.27 9.66 12.83
C PRO A 191 -11.14 8.90 11.82
N LEU A 192 -11.08 7.58 11.86
CA LEU A 192 -11.87 6.71 10.99
C LEU A 192 -13.18 6.32 11.68
N PRO A 193 -14.31 6.25 10.95
CA PRO A 193 -15.59 5.88 11.52
C PRO A 193 -15.65 4.38 11.87
N HIS A 194 -16.59 4.01 12.75
CA HIS A 194 -16.87 2.61 13.08
C HIS A 194 -17.25 1.75 11.87
N TRP A 195 -17.92 2.35 10.88
CA TRP A 195 -18.42 1.70 9.67
C TRP A 195 -19.16 0.39 9.97
N THR A 196 -18.64 -0.76 9.55
CA THR A 196 -19.24 -2.08 9.82
C THR A 196 -18.62 -2.80 11.01
N GLY A 197 -17.65 -2.18 11.70
CA GLY A 197 -17.07 -2.66 12.95
C GLY A 197 -15.63 -3.18 12.85
N PRO A 198 -15.10 -3.76 13.96
CA PRO A 198 -13.68 -4.09 14.07
C PRO A 198 -13.22 -5.25 13.16
N LYS A 199 -14.17 -6.00 12.57
CA LYS A 199 -13.85 -7.08 11.62
C LYS A 199 -13.61 -6.56 10.20
N ASP A 200 -14.04 -5.34 9.91
CA ASP A 200 -13.83 -4.71 8.62
C ASP A 200 -12.39 -4.22 8.47
N CYS A 201 -11.91 -4.23 7.25
CA CYS A 201 -10.64 -3.62 6.91
C CYS A 201 -10.87 -2.19 6.40
N LEU A 202 -11.25 -1.29 7.32
CA LEU A 202 -11.34 0.13 7.00
C LEU A 202 -10.01 0.80 7.36
N HIS A 203 -9.16 0.96 6.36
CA HIS A 203 -7.98 1.84 6.42
C HIS A 203 -8.28 3.22 5.83
N LEU A 204 -7.42 4.21 6.11
CA LEU A 204 -7.53 5.51 5.44
C LEU A 204 -7.47 5.36 3.92
N MET A 205 -6.61 4.47 3.41
CA MET A 205 -6.49 4.19 1.97
C MET A 205 -7.69 3.43 1.38
N SER A 206 -8.67 3.02 2.17
CA SER A 206 -9.96 2.59 1.65
C SER A 206 -10.78 3.77 1.11
N ASN A 207 -10.50 4.99 1.60
CA ASN A 207 -11.27 6.19 1.32
C ASN A 207 -10.51 7.24 0.50
N ILE A 208 -9.21 7.01 0.21
CA ILE A 208 -8.37 7.95 -0.51
C ILE A 208 -7.23 7.25 -1.23
N SER A 209 -7.01 7.59 -2.49
CA SER A 209 -5.87 7.17 -3.30
C SER A 209 -5.29 8.38 -4.06
N PRO A 210 -4.04 8.78 -3.78
CA PRO A 210 -3.34 9.78 -4.59
C PRO A 210 -3.11 9.27 -6.01
N ILE A 211 -3.48 10.08 -7.01
CA ILE A 211 -3.37 9.78 -8.44
C ILE A 211 -2.27 10.63 -9.10
N ASP A 212 -2.12 11.87 -8.63
CA ASP A 212 -1.09 12.82 -9.00
C ASP A 212 -0.83 13.73 -7.78
N GLU A 213 0.18 14.60 -7.83
CA GLU A 213 0.53 15.50 -6.72
C GLU A 213 -0.65 16.37 -6.26
N LYS A 214 -1.56 16.74 -7.19
CA LYS A 214 -2.73 17.59 -6.93
C LYS A 214 -4.05 16.94 -7.38
N LEU A 215 -4.09 15.63 -7.56
CA LEU A 215 -5.29 14.90 -7.98
C LEU A 215 -5.44 13.62 -7.14
N PHE A 216 -6.49 13.56 -6.31
CA PHE A 216 -6.74 12.40 -5.46
C PHE A 216 -8.14 11.83 -5.73
N LEU A 217 -8.23 10.53 -5.75
CA LEU A 217 -9.49 9.79 -5.77
C LEU A 217 -9.95 9.61 -4.32
N VAL A 218 -11.20 9.94 -4.01
CA VAL A 218 -11.71 9.90 -2.63
C VAL A 218 -13.12 9.34 -2.56
N TYR A 219 -13.46 8.78 -1.40
CA TYR A 219 -14.84 8.54 -1.00
C TYR A 219 -15.16 9.43 0.22
N SER A 220 -15.56 10.66 -0.06
CA SER A 220 -15.71 11.72 0.94
C SER A 220 -16.70 11.40 2.06
N LYS A 221 -17.66 10.48 1.84
CA LYS A 221 -18.68 10.13 2.85
C LYS A 221 -18.10 9.49 4.10
N LEU A 222 -16.93 8.89 4.03
CA LEU A 222 -16.22 8.27 5.16
C LEU A 222 -14.97 9.08 5.59
N LEU A 223 -14.75 10.26 5.02
CA LEU A 223 -13.70 11.18 5.45
C LEU A 223 -14.25 12.22 6.44
N PRO A 224 -13.53 12.55 7.53
CA PRO A 224 -13.86 13.68 8.38
C PRO A 224 -13.87 14.98 7.59
N VAL A 225 -14.84 15.88 7.89
CA VAL A 225 -14.96 17.19 7.23
C VAL A 225 -13.64 17.97 7.31
N SER A 226 -13.00 17.99 8.48
CA SER A 226 -11.71 18.66 8.68
C SER A 226 -10.63 18.15 7.73
N PHE A 227 -10.50 16.84 7.56
CA PHE A 227 -9.50 16.26 6.67
C PHE A 227 -9.79 16.58 5.20
N ARG A 228 -11.07 16.44 4.78
CA ARG A 228 -11.47 16.81 3.42
C ARG A 228 -11.18 18.30 3.14
N SER A 229 -11.46 19.20 4.08
CA SER A 229 -11.14 20.61 3.95
C SER A 229 -9.63 20.84 3.83
N SER A 230 -8.82 20.19 4.66
CA SER A 230 -7.35 20.26 4.55
C SER A 230 -6.82 19.86 3.18
N LEU A 231 -7.42 18.83 2.52
CA LEU A 231 -7.03 18.46 1.17
C LEU A 231 -7.34 19.58 0.16
N LEU A 232 -8.49 20.23 0.27
CA LEU A 232 -8.88 21.37 -0.57
C LEU A 232 -7.98 22.60 -0.32
N ASP A 233 -7.65 22.89 0.94
CA ASP A 233 -6.75 23.98 1.33
C ASP A 233 -5.30 23.75 0.81
N MET A 234 -4.96 22.52 0.50
CA MET A 234 -3.71 22.13 -0.16
C MET A 234 -3.81 22.21 -1.70
N ASP A 235 -4.88 22.75 -2.28
CA ASP A 235 -5.18 22.77 -3.72
C ASP A 235 -5.19 21.38 -4.37
N ILE A 236 -5.67 20.36 -3.64
CA ILE A 236 -5.83 19.00 -4.16
C ILE A 236 -7.23 18.89 -4.78
N GLU A 237 -7.28 18.55 -6.06
CA GLU A 237 -8.50 18.22 -6.77
C GLU A 237 -8.98 16.83 -6.35
N LEU A 238 -10.26 16.72 -5.96
CA LEU A 238 -10.86 15.47 -5.49
C LEU A 238 -11.77 14.88 -6.56
N VAL A 239 -11.53 13.63 -6.96
CA VAL A 239 -12.42 12.82 -7.78
C VAL A 239 -13.21 11.91 -6.86
N GLU A 240 -14.54 12.03 -6.89
CA GLU A 240 -15.43 11.31 -5.97
C GLU A 240 -15.83 9.94 -6.51
N VAL A 241 -15.55 8.89 -5.73
CA VAL A 241 -16.04 7.54 -6.02
C VAL A 241 -17.54 7.45 -5.76
N PRO A 242 -18.36 6.95 -6.68
CA PRO A 242 -19.79 6.80 -6.46
C PRO A 242 -20.10 5.67 -5.46
N ASP A 243 -21.19 5.81 -4.69
CA ASP A 243 -21.60 4.85 -3.64
C ASP A 243 -21.62 3.40 -4.11
N LYS A 244 -22.12 3.17 -5.33
CA LYS A 244 -22.25 1.82 -5.90
C LYS A 244 -20.90 1.16 -6.26
N GLU A 245 -19.82 1.95 -6.36
CA GLU A 245 -18.48 1.45 -6.66
C GLU A 245 -17.53 1.49 -5.45
N TYR A 246 -18.00 1.96 -4.29
CA TYR A 246 -17.19 1.94 -3.07
C TYR A 246 -16.94 0.52 -2.57
N LEU A 247 -17.99 -0.29 -2.44
CA LEU A 247 -17.89 -1.69 -1.96
C LEU A 247 -17.18 -2.62 -2.96
N THR A 248 -17.05 -2.21 -4.22
CA THR A 248 -16.27 -2.90 -5.24
C THR A 248 -14.83 -2.39 -5.33
N MET A 249 -14.38 -1.70 -4.28
CA MET A 249 -13.03 -1.14 -4.13
C MET A 249 -12.66 -0.12 -5.22
N GLY A 250 -13.62 0.63 -5.74
CA GLY A 250 -13.38 1.69 -6.71
C GLY A 250 -12.42 2.78 -6.23
N CYS A 251 -12.31 2.96 -4.89
CA CYS A 251 -11.37 3.92 -4.30
C CYS A 251 -9.95 3.38 -4.12
N ASN A 252 -9.73 2.05 -4.15
CA ASN A 252 -8.39 1.49 -3.97
C ASN A 252 -7.66 1.40 -5.31
N VAL A 253 -6.85 2.40 -5.59
CA VAL A 253 -6.13 2.56 -6.86
C VAL A 253 -4.64 2.76 -6.59
N LEU A 254 -3.79 2.06 -7.34
CA LEU A 254 -2.33 2.19 -7.26
C LEU A 254 -1.82 3.12 -8.36
N ALA A 255 -1.32 4.30 -8.00
CA ALA A 255 -0.56 5.09 -8.94
C ALA A 255 0.84 4.47 -9.15
N VAL A 256 1.16 4.10 -10.38
CA VAL A 256 2.48 3.58 -10.79
C VAL A 256 3.38 4.67 -11.33
N ALA A 257 2.80 5.78 -11.78
CA ALA A 257 3.44 7.05 -12.13
C ALA A 257 2.37 8.16 -12.07
N PRO A 258 2.73 9.45 -12.11
CA PRO A 258 1.76 10.53 -12.14
C PRO A 258 0.72 10.32 -13.24
N LYS A 259 -0.56 10.30 -12.87
CA LYS A 259 -1.70 10.03 -13.77
C LYS A 259 -1.66 8.69 -14.52
N LYS A 260 -0.93 7.70 -14.00
CA LYS A 260 -0.95 6.32 -14.50
C LYS A 260 -1.27 5.38 -13.37
N VAL A 261 -2.39 4.68 -13.48
CA VAL A 261 -2.93 3.92 -12.36
C VAL A 261 -3.33 2.50 -12.74
N ILE A 262 -3.29 1.62 -11.75
CA ILE A 262 -3.87 0.28 -11.82
C ILE A 262 -5.05 0.23 -10.87
N MET A 263 -6.21 -0.26 -11.33
CA MET A 263 -7.41 -0.45 -10.54
C MET A 263 -8.09 -1.78 -10.86
N ILE A 264 -8.95 -2.23 -9.97
CA ILE A 264 -9.75 -3.44 -10.16
C ILE A 264 -10.81 -3.16 -11.23
N ASP A 265 -10.99 -4.10 -12.15
CA ASP A 265 -12.11 -4.06 -13.10
C ASP A 265 -13.46 -4.16 -12.39
N GLY A 266 -14.53 -3.71 -13.07
CA GLY A 266 -15.87 -3.66 -12.50
C GLY A 266 -16.27 -2.31 -11.89
N ASN A 267 -15.45 -1.28 -12.01
CA ASN A 267 -15.71 0.09 -11.52
C ASN A 267 -15.76 1.11 -12.70
N PRO A 268 -16.71 0.99 -13.64
CA PRO A 268 -16.71 1.75 -14.89
C PRO A 268 -16.91 3.25 -14.70
N ILE A 269 -17.66 3.69 -13.69
CA ILE A 269 -17.90 5.13 -13.47
C ILE A 269 -16.64 5.78 -12.93
N THR A 270 -16.01 5.21 -11.90
CA THR A 270 -14.73 5.69 -11.35
C THR A 270 -13.66 5.72 -12.44
N LYS A 271 -13.58 4.67 -13.27
CA LYS A 271 -12.69 4.65 -14.44
C LYS A 271 -12.93 5.84 -15.36
N ASN A 272 -14.19 6.11 -15.75
CA ASN A 272 -14.52 7.21 -16.65
C ASN A 272 -14.18 8.57 -16.02
N LEU A 273 -14.47 8.78 -14.75
CA LEU A 273 -14.09 10.00 -14.04
C LEU A 273 -12.57 10.23 -14.03
N LEU A 274 -11.78 9.18 -13.90
CA LEU A 274 -10.32 9.26 -14.01
C LEU A 274 -9.86 9.57 -15.43
N LEU A 275 -10.46 8.95 -16.45
CA LEU A 275 -10.18 9.23 -17.87
C LEU A 275 -10.47 10.70 -18.24
N GLU A 276 -11.55 11.29 -17.71
CA GLU A 276 -11.89 12.72 -17.88
C GLU A 276 -10.82 13.66 -17.29
N LYS A 277 -10.03 13.18 -16.30
CA LYS A 277 -8.87 13.89 -15.73
C LYS A 277 -7.55 13.58 -16.44
N ASN A 278 -7.60 12.95 -17.62
CA ASN A 278 -6.45 12.51 -18.40
C ASN A 278 -5.55 11.53 -17.64
N VAL A 279 -6.17 10.64 -16.84
CA VAL A 279 -5.47 9.54 -16.16
C VAL A 279 -5.48 8.31 -17.05
N GLU A 280 -4.32 7.71 -17.26
CA GLU A 280 -4.17 6.41 -17.93
C GLU A 280 -4.54 5.30 -16.93
N VAL A 281 -5.56 4.51 -17.24
CA VAL A 281 -6.13 3.51 -16.34
C VAL A 281 -5.91 2.10 -16.88
N HIS A 282 -5.20 1.27 -16.10
CA HIS A 282 -4.98 -0.15 -16.37
C HIS A 282 -5.86 -0.99 -15.44
N LEU A 283 -6.60 -1.93 -16.02
CA LEU A 283 -7.52 -2.80 -15.28
C LEU A 283 -6.93 -4.19 -15.09
N TYR A 284 -7.22 -4.82 -13.96
CA TYR A 284 -6.96 -6.24 -13.71
C TYR A 284 -8.16 -6.92 -13.06
N ASP A 285 -8.31 -8.24 -13.30
CA ASP A 285 -9.30 -9.06 -12.59
C ASP A 285 -8.81 -9.31 -11.16
N GLY A 286 -9.47 -8.67 -10.21
CA GLY A 286 -9.17 -8.78 -8.79
C GLY A 286 -10.10 -9.72 -8.04
N SER A 287 -10.91 -10.52 -8.73
CA SER A 287 -11.97 -11.33 -8.10
C SER A 287 -11.47 -12.26 -7.00
N GLU A 288 -10.30 -12.89 -7.19
CA GLU A 288 -9.74 -13.86 -6.25
C GLU A 288 -8.70 -13.24 -5.29
N ILE A 289 -7.86 -12.34 -5.80
CA ILE A 289 -6.71 -11.81 -5.06
C ILE A 289 -7.01 -10.51 -4.31
N SER A 290 -8.10 -9.84 -4.68
CA SER A 290 -8.47 -8.54 -4.11
C SER A 290 -9.84 -8.57 -3.47
N PHE A 291 -10.90 -8.86 -4.24
CA PHE A 291 -12.27 -8.71 -3.79
C PHE A 291 -12.59 -9.60 -2.59
N LYS A 292 -12.22 -10.90 -2.64
CA LYS A 292 -12.51 -11.84 -1.56
C LYS A 292 -11.80 -11.52 -0.25
N GLY A 293 -10.60 -10.97 -0.30
CA GLY A 293 -9.81 -10.58 0.87
C GLY A 293 -9.89 -9.10 1.22
N SER A 294 -10.72 -8.31 0.51
CA SER A 294 -10.93 -6.87 0.72
C SER A 294 -9.66 -6.02 0.63
N GLY A 295 -8.72 -6.40 -0.28
CA GLY A 295 -7.48 -5.66 -0.50
C GLY A 295 -7.20 -5.42 -1.99
N GLY A 296 -7.19 -4.16 -2.43
CA GLY A 296 -6.97 -3.76 -3.81
C GLY A 296 -5.49 -3.73 -4.24
N PRO A 297 -5.17 -3.11 -5.40
CA PRO A 297 -3.83 -3.13 -5.98
C PRO A 297 -2.77 -2.47 -5.07
N THR A 298 -3.16 -1.47 -4.29
CA THR A 298 -2.25 -0.87 -3.30
C THR A 298 -1.93 -1.86 -2.19
N CYS A 299 -2.93 -2.56 -1.66
CA CYS A 299 -2.74 -3.55 -0.58
C CYS A 299 -1.83 -4.72 -1.01
N LEU A 300 -1.96 -5.17 -2.27
CA LEU A 300 -1.13 -6.25 -2.85
C LEU A 300 0.34 -5.86 -3.01
N THR A 301 0.71 -4.58 -2.82
CA THR A 301 2.01 -4.06 -3.22
C THR A 301 2.67 -3.22 -2.13
N ARG A 302 4.00 -3.34 -2.00
CA ARG A 302 4.80 -2.41 -1.22
C ARG A 302 5.86 -1.78 -2.13
N PRO A 303 5.57 -0.62 -2.77
CA PRO A 303 6.61 0.15 -3.42
C PRO A 303 7.69 0.54 -2.40
N PHE A 304 8.96 0.35 -2.77
CA PHE A 304 10.07 0.73 -1.90
C PHE A 304 11.11 1.61 -2.59
N LEU A 305 10.95 1.85 -3.89
CA LEU A 305 11.66 2.91 -4.63
C LEU A 305 10.68 3.61 -5.57
N ARG A 306 10.54 4.93 -5.43
CA ARG A 306 9.88 5.86 -6.35
C ARG A 306 10.81 7.03 -6.67
N ILE A 307 10.96 7.36 -7.95
CA ILE A 307 11.84 8.45 -8.42
C ILE A 307 11.21 9.22 -9.58
#